data_4d040fe795334501a412d661470183f9
#
_entry.id   4d040fe795334501a412d661470183f9
#
_cell.length_a   1.000
_cell.length_b   1.000
_cell.length_c   1.000
_cell.angle_alpha   90.00
_cell.angle_beta   90.00
_cell.angle_gamma   90.00
#
_symmetry.space_group_name_H-M   'P 1'
#
loop_
_entity.id
_entity.type
_entity.pdbx_description
1 polymer ?
#
loop_
_entity_poly.entity_id
_entity_poly.type
_entity_poly.pdbx_seq_one_letter_code
_entity_poly.pdbx_strand_id
1 'polypeptide(L)'
;MNTLVKHTLTASVLSTMMATTAFAAPAEAPPVFVKKVADGLISRLKADHAKLQNNPAVVKTIVRQNLDPYIDSQSFTRIVMGTYATNQYSTAAQRAQFERNFRETLIENYGSAFAKFSNQSYSLRPYKETNSKNPVVTMDFNNKGEKIPVSFQLVD
;
A
#
# COMPACT_ATOMS: atom_id res chain seq x y z
N MET A 1 -61.04 -58.42 4.02
CA MET A 1 -61.08 -56.97 3.77
C MET A 1 -59.90 -56.36 4.49
N ASN A 2 -58.79 -56.13 3.78
CA ASN A 2 -57.54 -55.69 4.34
C ASN A 2 -57.41 -54.18 4.16
N THR A 3 -57.34 -53.46 5.27
CA THR A 3 -57.11 -52.03 5.27
C THR A 3 -55.56 -51.77 5.50
N LEU A 4 -54.90 -51.31 4.44
CA LEU A 4 -53.50 -50.91 4.47
C LEU A 4 -53.37 -49.52 5.10
N VAL A 5 -52.71 -49.44 6.24
CA VAL A 5 -52.34 -48.16 6.87
C VAL A 5 -51.01 -47.76 6.29
N LYS A 6 -50.96 -46.66 5.54
CA LYS A 6 -49.75 -46.03 5.04
C LYS A 6 -49.15 -45.11 6.12
N HIS A 7 -47.99 -45.47 6.62
CA HIS A 7 -47.19 -44.59 7.48
C HIS A 7 -46.33 -43.67 6.62
N THR A 8 -46.64 -42.39 6.62
CA THR A 8 -45.81 -41.34 6.04
C THR A 8 -44.72 -40.96 7.09
N LEU A 9 -43.47 -41.32 6.76
CA LEU A 9 -42.30 -40.80 7.50
C LEU A 9 -42.01 -39.38 7.02
N THR A 10 -42.24 -38.38 7.86
CA THR A 10 -41.76 -37.03 7.67
C THR A 10 -40.33 -36.95 8.18
N ALA A 11 -39.38 -36.92 7.28
CA ALA A 11 -37.97 -36.65 7.60
C ALA A 11 -37.79 -35.13 7.78
N SER A 12 -37.66 -34.69 9.03
CA SER A 12 -37.26 -33.34 9.37
C SER A 12 -35.76 -33.18 9.14
N VAL A 13 -35.38 -32.48 8.09
CA VAL A 13 -34.00 -32.06 7.82
C VAL A 13 -33.69 -30.84 8.71
N LEU A 14 -32.99 -31.07 9.80
CA LEU A 14 -32.46 -30.01 10.64
C LEU A 14 -31.21 -29.41 9.93
N SER A 15 -31.41 -28.33 9.18
CA SER A 15 -30.32 -27.56 8.59
C SER A 15 -29.61 -26.77 9.69
N THR A 16 -28.50 -27.30 10.19
CA THR A 16 -27.59 -26.58 11.08
C THR A 16 -26.86 -25.52 10.25
N MET A 17 -27.31 -24.26 10.31
CA MET A 17 -26.54 -23.13 9.83
C MET A 17 -25.30 -22.98 10.70
N MET A 18 -24.14 -23.46 10.24
CA MET A 18 -22.85 -23.06 10.78
C MET A 18 -22.62 -21.59 10.41
N ALA A 19 -22.84 -20.70 11.35
CA ALA A 19 -22.38 -19.32 11.26
C ALA A 19 -20.85 -19.36 11.29
N THR A 20 -20.22 -19.29 10.12
CA THR A 20 -18.79 -19.01 10.02
C THR A 20 -18.57 -17.58 10.46
N THR A 21 -18.14 -17.37 11.69
CA THR A 21 -17.61 -16.09 12.13
C THR A 21 -16.33 -15.86 11.32
N ALA A 22 -16.41 -15.03 10.30
CA ALA A 22 -15.23 -14.52 9.62
C ALA A 22 -14.46 -13.66 10.64
N PHE A 23 -13.43 -14.22 11.27
CA PHE A 23 -12.44 -13.44 11.99
C PHE A 23 -11.68 -12.66 10.92
N ALA A 24 -11.91 -11.34 10.86
CA ALA A 24 -11.01 -10.46 10.13
C ALA A 24 -9.61 -10.66 10.72
N ALA A 25 -8.64 -11.03 9.89
CA ALA A 25 -7.26 -11.07 10.34
C ALA A 25 -6.90 -9.70 10.92
N PRO A 26 -6.19 -9.64 12.06
CA PRO A 26 -5.79 -8.35 12.62
C PRO A 26 -5.02 -7.58 11.56
N ALA A 27 -5.38 -6.32 11.37
CA ALA A 27 -4.66 -5.43 10.45
C ALA A 27 -3.17 -5.45 10.81
N GLU A 28 -2.31 -5.56 9.80
CA GLU A 28 -0.86 -5.62 10.01
C GLU A 28 -0.38 -4.36 10.74
N ALA A 29 0.43 -4.50 11.79
CA ALA A 29 0.91 -3.35 12.56
C ALA A 29 1.66 -2.36 11.65
N PRO A 30 1.45 -1.03 11.79
CA PRO A 30 2.02 -0.02 10.93
C PRO A 30 3.53 -0.15 10.64
N PRO A 31 4.41 -0.42 11.63
CA PRO A 31 5.83 -0.61 11.35
C PRO A 31 6.13 -1.88 10.55
N VAL A 32 5.35 -2.95 10.75
CA VAL A 32 5.53 -4.22 10.04
C VAL A 32 5.17 -4.03 8.56
N PHE A 33 4.06 -3.35 8.28
CA PHE A 33 3.63 -3.00 6.93
C PHE A 33 4.68 -2.15 6.21
N VAL A 34 5.13 -1.04 6.82
CA VAL A 34 6.14 -0.15 6.23
C VAL A 34 7.45 -0.91 5.96
N LYS A 35 7.88 -1.74 6.92
CA LYS A 35 9.07 -2.58 6.75
C LYS A 35 8.95 -3.53 5.57
N LYS A 36 7.83 -4.21 5.41
CA LYS A 36 7.56 -5.15 4.33
C LYS A 36 7.63 -4.47 2.96
N VAL A 37 7.00 -3.31 2.81
CA VAL A 37 7.04 -2.52 1.57
C VAL A 37 8.47 -2.07 1.27
N ALA A 38 9.19 -1.56 2.28
CA ALA A 38 10.59 -1.12 2.13
C ALA A 38 11.52 -2.29 1.77
N ASP A 39 11.39 -3.43 2.44
CA ASP A 39 12.20 -4.63 2.14
C ASP A 39 11.96 -5.12 0.71
N GLY A 40 10.71 -5.14 0.25
CA GLY A 40 10.36 -5.52 -1.10
C GLY A 40 11.02 -4.62 -2.16
N LEU A 41 10.90 -3.30 -1.97
CA LEU A 41 11.53 -2.32 -2.86
C LEU A 41 13.06 -2.45 -2.86
N ILE A 42 13.68 -2.50 -1.68
CA ILE A 42 15.14 -2.58 -1.52
C ILE A 42 15.69 -3.88 -2.11
N SER A 43 15.03 -5.00 -1.87
CA SER A 43 15.42 -6.30 -2.44
C SER A 43 15.40 -6.26 -3.96
N ARG A 44 14.39 -5.64 -4.55
CA ARG A 44 14.29 -5.49 -5.99
C ARG A 44 15.35 -4.56 -6.57
N LEU A 45 15.63 -3.43 -5.92
CA LEU A 45 16.71 -2.52 -6.32
C LEU A 45 18.07 -3.20 -6.25
N LYS A 46 18.33 -4.03 -5.24
CA LYS A 46 19.57 -4.81 -5.12
C LYS A 46 19.70 -5.85 -6.23
N ALA A 47 18.64 -6.61 -6.50
CA ALA A 47 18.63 -7.64 -7.52
C ALA A 47 18.90 -7.11 -8.93
N ASP A 48 18.41 -5.92 -9.24
CA ASP A 48 18.55 -5.28 -10.56
C ASP A 48 19.65 -4.20 -10.59
N HIS A 49 20.49 -4.10 -9.56
CA HIS A 49 21.48 -3.00 -9.38
C HIS A 49 22.33 -2.72 -10.64
N ALA A 50 22.83 -3.77 -11.28
CA ALA A 50 23.63 -3.62 -12.49
C ALA A 50 22.87 -2.99 -13.67
N LYS A 51 21.55 -3.17 -13.72
CA LYS A 51 20.69 -2.59 -14.76
C LYS A 51 20.31 -1.15 -14.45
N LEU A 52 20.25 -0.77 -13.16
CA LEU A 52 19.80 0.55 -12.74
C LEU A 52 20.71 1.67 -13.24
N GLN A 53 22.03 1.43 -13.25
CA GLN A 53 23.03 2.43 -13.67
C GLN A 53 22.94 2.78 -15.15
N ASN A 54 22.48 1.84 -15.97
CA ASN A 54 22.47 1.99 -17.42
C ASN A 54 21.07 2.17 -18.02
N ASN A 55 20.01 2.01 -17.22
CA ASN A 55 18.64 2.08 -17.72
C ASN A 55 17.66 2.68 -16.69
N PRO A 56 17.41 4.00 -16.77
CA PRO A 56 16.45 4.67 -15.87
C PRO A 56 15.02 4.10 -15.94
N ALA A 57 14.62 3.50 -17.06
CA ALA A 57 13.30 2.90 -17.21
C ALA A 57 13.09 1.69 -16.28
N VAL A 58 14.16 0.96 -15.94
CA VAL A 58 14.11 -0.14 -14.98
C VAL A 58 13.73 0.38 -13.60
N VAL A 59 14.29 1.52 -13.18
CA VAL A 59 13.95 2.15 -11.89
C VAL A 59 12.47 2.51 -11.82
N LYS A 60 11.96 3.17 -12.88
CA LYS A 60 10.53 3.53 -12.97
C LYS A 60 9.64 2.29 -12.84
N THR A 61 10.01 1.19 -13.50
CA THR A 61 9.27 -0.07 -13.42
C THR A 61 9.28 -0.64 -12.01
N ILE A 62 10.43 -0.65 -11.34
CA ILE A 62 10.56 -1.15 -9.96
C ILE A 62 9.71 -0.32 -9.01
N VAL A 63 9.75 1.01 -9.09
CA VAL A 63 8.94 1.91 -8.25
C VAL A 63 7.45 1.66 -8.49
N ARG A 64 7.01 1.58 -9.75
CA ARG A 64 5.61 1.31 -10.08
C ARG A 64 5.11 -0.05 -9.58
N GLN A 65 5.95 -1.05 -9.56
CA GLN A 65 5.56 -2.40 -9.12
C GLN A 65 5.61 -2.60 -7.61
N ASN A 66 6.54 -1.94 -6.93
CA ASN A 66 6.86 -2.25 -5.53
C ASN A 66 6.51 -1.13 -4.53
N LEU A 67 6.29 0.10 -4.99
CA LEU A 67 5.96 1.22 -4.11
C LEU A 67 4.60 1.83 -4.43
N ASP A 68 4.36 2.11 -5.70
CA ASP A 68 3.18 2.80 -6.19
C ASP A 68 1.83 2.17 -5.77
N PRO A 69 1.66 0.83 -5.70
CA PRO A 69 0.41 0.23 -5.21
C PRO A 69 0.05 0.57 -3.76
N TYR A 70 1.02 1.05 -3.00
CA TYR A 70 0.86 1.41 -1.57
C TYR A 70 0.76 2.93 -1.34
N ILE A 71 0.76 3.73 -2.39
CA ILE A 71 0.64 5.19 -2.30
C ILE A 71 -0.81 5.60 -2.59
N ASP A 72 -1.47 6.23 -1.62
CA ASP A 72 -2.75 6.90 -1.86
C ASP A 72 -2.53 8.20 -2.65
N SER A 73 -2.30 8.03 -3.96
CA SER A 73 -2.04 9.14 -4.88
C SER A 73 -3.22 10.10 -4.97
N GLN A 74 -4.44 9.61 -4.80
CA GLN A 74 -5.65 10.42 -4.87
C GLN A 74 -5.75 11.39 -3.71
N SER A 75 -5.57 10.92 -2.46
CA SER A 75 -5.59 11.79 -1.29
C SER A 75 -4.42 12.76 -1.30
N PHE A 76 -3.23 12.30 -1.66
CA PHE A 76 -2.05 13.15 -1.76
C PHE A 76 -2.24 14.27 -2.82
N THR A 77 -2.74 13.90 -4.01
CA THR A 77 -3.06 14.86 -5.08
C THR A 77 -4.08 15.90 -4.62
N ARG A 78 -5.10 15.47 -3.87
CA ARG A 78 -6.12 16.37 -3.34
C ARG A 78 -5.53 17.40 -2.38
N ILE A 79 -4.60 16.97 -1.52
CA ILE A 79 -3.87 17.87 -0.61
C ILE A 79 -3.06 18.90 -1.42
N VAL A 80 -2.33 18.47 -2.43
CA VAL A 80 -1.51 19.35 -3.29
C VAL A 80 -2.35 20.32 -4.09
N MET A 81 -3.49 19.89 -4.61
CA MET A 81 -4.42 20.76 -5.36
C MET A 81 -5.14 21.77 -4.46
N GLY A 82 -5.29 21.49 -3.15
CA GLY A 82 -5.98 22.37 -2.22
C GLY A 82 -7.40 22.71 -2.69
N THR A 83 -7.73 23.98 -2.79
CA THR A 83 -9.06 24.47 -3.24
C THR A 83 -9.42 23.99 -4.64
N TYR A 84 -8.43 23.79 -5.51
CA TYR A 84 -8.64 23.29 -6.87
C TYR A 84 -9.08 21.82 -6.92
N ALA A 85 -9.04 21.08 -5.82
CA ALA A 85 -9.57 19.73 -5.73
C ALA A 85 -11.11 19.67 -5.66
N THR A 86 -11.79 20.82 -5.58
CA THR A 86 -13.26 20.90 -5.48
C THR A 86 -13.95 21.04 -6.84
N ASN A 87 -15.22 20.64 -6.90
CA ASN A 87 -16.03 20.78 -8.12
C ASN A 87 -16.25 22.23 -8.57
N GLN A 88 -16.02 23.20 -7.69
CA GLN A 88 -16.13 24.62 -7.99
C GLN A 88 -15.00 25.10 -8.93
N TYR A 89 -13.78 24.53 -8.78
CA TYR A 89 -12.59 25.02 -9.47
C TYR A 89 -12.04 24.03 -10.50
N SER A 90 -12.44 22.77 -10.45
CA SER A 90 -11.99 21.77 -11.43
C SER A 90 -13.03 20.68 -11.65
N THR A 91 -13.03 20.13 -12.85
CA THR A 91 -13.81 18.92 -13.19
C THR A 91 -13.15 17.67 -12.67
N ALA A 92 -13.90 16.57 -12.57
CA ALA A 92 -13.34 15.27 -12.21
C ALA A 92 -12.24 14.81 -13.21
N ALA A 93 -12.43 15.11 -14.49
CA ALA A 93 -11.44 14.79 -15.54
C ALA A 93 -10.11 15.55 -15.37
N GLN A 94 -10.19 16.84 -15.00
CA GLN A 94 -9.00 17.66 -14.71
C GLN A 94 -8.26 17.16 -13.49
N ARG A 95 -8.96 16.79 -12.41
CA ARG A 95 -8.34 16.20 -11.21
C ARG A 95 -7.66 14.87 -11.53
N ALA A 96 -8.31 14.00 -12.26
CA ALA A 96 -7.72 12.72 -12.67
C ALA A 96 -6.51 12.91 -13.61
N GLN A 97 -6.53 13.91 -14.48
CA GLN A 97 -5.38 14.24 -15.32
C GLN A 97 -4.21 14.79 -14.49
N PHE A 98 -4.51 15.68 -13.53
CA PHE A 98 -3.50 16.21 -12.62
C PHE A 98 -2.87 15.09 -11.79
N GLU A 99 -3.67 14.17 -11.23
CA GLU A 99 -3.17 13.01 -10.47
C GLU A 99 -2.20 12.18 -11.30
N ARG A 100 -2.57 11.82 -12.53
CA ARG A 100 -1.69 11.05 -13.42
C ARG A 100 -0.37 11.76 -13.69
N ASN A 101 -0.43 13.04 -14.06
CA ASN A 101 0.76 13.83 -14.37
C ASN A 101 1.64 14.02 -13.13
N PHE A 102 1.04 14.30 -11.99
CA PHE A 102 1.75 14.49 -10.74
C PHE A 102 2.47 13.21 -10.30
N ARG A 103 1.80 12.07 -10.38
CA ARG A 103 2.36 10.75 -10.10
C ARG A 103 3.56 10.43 -11.00
N GLU A 104 3.44 10.66 -12.31
CA GLU A 104 4.56 10.48 -13.23
C GLU A 104 5.73 11.42 -12.89
N THR A 105 5.46 12.68 -12.56
CA THR A 105 6.48 13.64 -12.15
C THR A 105 7.22 13.18 -10.89
N LEU A 106 6.50 12.63 -9.90
CA LEU A 106 7.13 12.07 -8.69
C LEU A 106 8.05 10.89 -9.04
N ILE A 107 7.57 9.97 -9.87
CA ILE A 107 8.37 8.81 -10.30
C ILE A 107 9.61 9.26 -11.07
N GLU A 108 9.50 10.29 -11.91
CA GLU A 108 10.64 10.83 -12.67
C GLU A 108 11.67 11.53 -11.78
N ASN A 109 11.21 12.39 -10.89
CA ASN A 109 12.09 13.17 -10.02
C ASN A 109 12.80 12.30 -8.97
N TYR A 110 12.06 11.37 -8.36
CA TYR A 110 12.60 10.53 -7.30
C TYR A 110 13.20 9.22 -7.82
N GLY A 111 12.83 8.77 -9.02
CA GLY A 111 13.40 7.58 -9.65
C GLY A 111 14.93 7.66 -9.78
N SER A 112 15.47 8.83 -10.07
CA SER A 112 16.92 9.05 -10.14
C SER A 112 17.64 8.85 -8.79
N ALA A 113 16.97 9.14 -7.68
CA ALA A 113 17.49 8.88 -6.34
C ALA A 113 17.57 7.37 -6.06
N PHE A 114 16.56 6.61 -6.48
CA PHE A 114 16.58 5.15 -6.39
C PHE A 114 17.63 4.52 -7.31
N ALA A 115 17.91 5.11 -8.48
CA ALA A 115 18.98 4.64 -9.36
C ALA A 115 20.37 4.72 -8.71
N LYS A 116 20.57 5.70 -7.83
CA LYS A 116 21.81 5.88 -7.04
C LYS A 116 21.85 4.99 -5.80
N PHE A 117 20.82 4.20 -5.57
CA PHE A 117 20.78 3.30 -4.42
C PHE A 117 21.88 2.23 -4.56
N SER A 118 22.88 2.31 -3.71
CA SER A 118 24.04 1.42 -3.67
C SER A 118 24.14 0.74 -2.31
N ASN A 119 23.21 -0.17 -2.02
CA ASN A 119 23.28 -0.98 -0.80
C ASN A 119 23.18 -0.22 0.54
N GLN A 120 22.50 0.95 0.55
CA GLN A 120 22.22 1.65 1.80
C GLN A 120 21.41 0.74 2.73
N SER A 121 21.71 0.86 4.03
CA SER A 121 20.91 0.26 5.07
C SER A 121 19.83 1.24 5.54
N TYR A 122 18.78 0.69 6.15
CA TYR A 122 17.80 1.49 6.84
C TYR A 122 17.45 0.90 8.21
N SER A 123 16.90 1.71 9.08
CA SER A 123 16.36 1.29 10.37
C SER A 123 15.05 1.99 10.65
N LEU A 124 14.07 1.27 11.20
CA LEU A 124 12.87 1.89 11.72
C LEU A 124 13.18 2.59 13.04
N ARG A 125 12.66 3.81 13.21
CA ARG A 125 12.66 4.46 14.52
C ARG A 125 11.67 3.76 15.46
N PRO A 126 11.86 3.86 16.79
CA PRO A 126 10.87 3.37 17.74
C PRO A 126 9.49 3.91 17.41
N TYR A 127 8.54 3.02 17.20
CA TYR A 127 7.15 3.36 16.93
C TYR A 127 6.38 3.36 18.24
N LYS A 128 5.68 4.45 18.52
CA LYS A 128 4.74 4.52 19.64
C LYS A 128 3.34 4.36 19.08
N GLU A 129 2.67 3.32 19.50
CA GLU A 129 1.28 3.10 19.11
C GLU A 129 0.42 4.27 19.59
N THR A 130 -0.38 4.79 18.69
CA THR A 130 -1.30 5.89 18.95
C THR A 130 -2.69 5.50 18.46
N ASN A 131 -3.73 6.05 19.09
CA ASN A 131 -5.11 5.90 18.61
C ASN A 131 -5.39 6.77 17.37
N SER A 132 -4.36 7.20 16.66
CA SER A 132 -4.50 7.99 15.44
C SER A 132 -5.01 7.12 14.31
N LYS A 133 -6.01 7.63 13.58
CA LYS A 133 -6.47 7.01 12.32
C LYS A 133 -5.39 7.04 11.24
N ASN A 134 -4.42 7.94 11.37
CA ASN A 134 -3.33 8.12 10.41
C ASN A 134 -1.99 7.99 11.15
N PRO A 135 -1.57 6.76 11.52
CA PRO A 135 -0.30 6.54 12.22
C PRO A 135 0.88 6.92 11.31
N VAL A 136 1.94 7.44 11.94
CA VAL A 136 3.18 7.83 11.24
C VAL A 136 4.31 6.90 11.66
N VAL A 137 4.93 6.26 10.68
CA VAL A 137 6.13 5.44 10.87
C VAL A 137 7.31 6.14 10.25
N THR A 138 8.39 6.33 11.01
CA THR A 138 9.62 6.98 10.53
C THR A 138 10.73 5.95 10.36
N MET A 139 11.43 6.04 9.26
CA MET A 139 12.55 5.21 8.88
C MET A 139 13.76 6.10 8.61
N ASP A 140 14.92 5.73 9.13
CA ASP A 140 16.19 6.38 8.82
C ASP A 140 16.93 5.58 7.75
N PHE A 141 17.21 6.21 6.63
CA PHE A 141 18.12 5.67 5.62
C PHE A 141 19.54 6.12 5.94
N ASN A 142 20.48 5.17 5.97
CA ASN A 142 21.88 5.45 6.19
C ASN A 142 22.58 5.64 4.84
N ASN A 143 22.99 6.87 4.56
CA ASN A 143 23.73 7.22 3.36
C ASN A 143 25.13 7.72 3.76
N LYS A 144 26.14 6.86 3.64
CA LYS A 144 27.56 7.19 3.96
C LYS A 144 27.75 7.77 5.37
N GLY A 145 27.00 7.27 6.35
CA GLY A 145 27.07 7.73 7.74
C GLY A 145 26.07 8.83 8.11
N GLU A 146 25.44 9.46 7.12
CA GLU A 146 24.34 10.40 7.33
C GLU A 146 23.01 9.64 7.43
N LYS A 147 22.18 10.00 8.42
CA LYS A 147 20.83 9.44 8.58
C LYS A 147 19.81 10.39 7.98
N ILE A 148 19.15 9.94 6.92
CA ILE A 148 18.08 10.67 6.24
C ILE A 148 16.75 10.13 6.72
N PRO A 149 15.97 10.89 7.52
CA PRO A 149 14.67 10.45 7.99
C PRO A 149 13.63 10.54 6.89
N VAL A 150 12.83 9.48 6.73
CA VAL A 150 11.66 9.44 5.86
C VAL A 150 10.47 8.98 6.69
N SER A 151 9.41 9.78 6.72
CA SER A 151 8.19 9.49 7.47
C SER A 151 7.07 9.07 6.53
N PHE A 152 6.38 8.00 6.90
CA PHE A 152 5.25 7.44 6.18
C PHE A 152 4.00 7.63 7.04
N GLN A 153 3.06 8.42 6.57
CA GLN A 153 1.73 8.51 7.15
C GLN A 153 0.86 7.45 6.48
N LEU A 154 0.29 6.54 7.28
CA LEU A 154 -0.63 5.53 6.78
C LEU A 154 -2.06 6.06 6.85
N VAL A 155 -2.88 5.66 5.89
CA VAL A 155 -4.31 6.00 5.79
C VAL A 155 -5.08 4.71 5.59
N ASP A 156 -6.28 4.62 6.19
CA ASP A 156 -7.22 3.51 6.00
C ASP A 156 -7.99 3.63 4.69
#